data_35a3beb284d0c2ce8afd10576460de67
#
_entry.id   35a3beb284d0c2ce8afd10576460de67
#
_cell.length_a   1.000
_cell.length_b   1.000
_cell.length_c   1.000
_cell.angle_alpha   90.00
_cell.angle_beta   90.00
_cell.angle_gamma   90.00
#
_symmetry.space_group_name_H-M   'P 1'
#
loop_
_entity.id
_entity.type
_entity.pdbx_description
1 polymer ?
#
loop_
_entity_poly.entity_id
_entity_poly.type
_entity_poly.pdbx_seq_one_letter_code
_entity_poly.pdbx_strand_id
1 'polypeptide(L)'
;MKVGWKTVMKQQKLVKKMTIEEKAAILSGKTVWQTREIDRLSMRSIFLSDGPHGIRKQAGSGDHLGLNASLNATCFPTAATIANSWNQDLGEEIGQALGEEAASMDVNILLGPGLNIKRSPLCGRNFEYFSEDPYLSGKMAASYIRGIQSKGV
;
A
#
# COMPACT_ATOMS: atom_id res chain seq x y z
N MET A 1 -10.86 10.11 -0.16
CA MET A 1 -11.66 10.04 1.10
C MET A 1 -11.24 11.16 2.05
N LYS A 2 -12.16 12.05 2.48
CA LYS A 2 -11.83 13.02 3.53
C LYS A 2 -11.82 12.26 4.86
N VAL A 3 -10.65 12.09 5.45
CA VAL A 3 -10.55 11.58 6.83
C VAL A 3 -11.29 12.59 7.72
N GLY A 4 -12.45 12.18 8.19
CA GLY A 4 -13.29 13.07 8.99
C GLY A 4 -12.64 13.35 10.36
N TRP A 5 -12.80 14.57 10.86
CA TRP A 5 -12.34 14.96 12.20
C TRP A 5 -12.69 13.96 13.31
N LYS A 6 -13.85 13.30 13.19
CA LYS A 6 -14.30 12.26 14.13
C LYS A 6 -13.34 11.04 14.15
N THR A 7 -12.83 10.64 12.99
CA THR A 7 -11.87 9.52 12.88
C THR A 7 -10.53 9.88 13.50
N VAL A 8 -10.00 11.09 13.21
CA VAL A 8 -8.75 11.59 13.80
C VAL A 8 -8.86 11.67 15.33
N MET A 9 -9.96 12.20 15.85
CA MET A 9 -10.22 12.29 17.29
C MET A 9 -10.33 10.92 17.97
N LYS A 10 -10.87 9.91 17.27
CA LYS A 10 -10.94 8.54 17.78
C LYS A 10 -9.54 7.93 17.91
N GLN A 11 -8.71 8.11 16.89
CA GLN A 11 -7.34 7.62 16.88
C GLN A 11 -6.47 8.30 17.93
N GLN A 12 -6.57 9.63 18.10
CA GLN A 12 -5.87 10.36 19.15
C GLN A 12 -6.24 9.86 20.55
N LYS A 13 -7.52 9.57 20.80
CA LYS A 13 -7.97 9.00 22.07
C LYS A 13 -7.36 7.61 22.31
N LEU A 14 -7.23 6.80 21.24
CA LEU A 14 -6.62 5.49 21.32
C LEU A 14 -5.14 5.61 21.68
N VAL A 15 -4.38 6.43 20.95
CA VAL A 15 -2.96 6.68 21.20
C VAL A 15 -2.69 7.19 22.63
N LYS A 16 -3.59 8.03 23.18
CA LYS A 16 -3.46 8.50 24.57
C LYS A 16 -3.62 7.39 25.62
N LYS A 17 -4.31 6.30 25.29
CA LYS A 17 -4.49 5.15 26.16
C LYS A 17 -3.32 4.15 26.10
N MET A 18 -2.44 4.27 25.12
CA MET A 18 -1.29 3.40 24.93
C MET A 18 -0.17 3.77 25.90
N THR A 19 0.52 2.75 26.43
CA THR A 19 1.77 2.94 27.16
C THR A 19 2.90 3.30 26.19
N ILE A 20 4.05 3.70 26.70
CA ILE A 20 5.24 3.98 25.88
C ILE A 20 5.72 2.71 25.18
N GLU A 21 5.71 1.57 25.89
CA GLU A 21 6.10 0.27 25.37
C GLU A 21 5.17 -0.18 24.24
N GLU A 22 3.86 0.02 24.37
CA GLU A 22 2.89 -0.28 23.33
C GLU A 22 3.07 0.59 22.08
N LYS A 23 3.36 1.87 22.26
CA LYS A 23 3.69 2.78 21.16
C LYS A 23 4.96 2.36 20.43
N ALA A 24 6.01 2.00 21.18
CA ALA A 24 7.25 1.51 20.60
C ALA A 24 7.05 0.17 19.88
N ALA A 25 6.27 -0.73 20.47
CA ALA A 25 5.99 -2.05 19.90
C ALA A 25 5.28 -1.96 18.53
N ILE A 26 4.31 -1.06 18.37
CA ILE A 26 3.63 -0.85 17.08
C ILE A 26 4.61 -0.38 16.00
N LEU A 27 5.55 0.48 16.35
CA LEU A 27 6.53 1.01 15.40
C LEU A 27 7.60 -0.01 14.99
N SER A 28 7.80 -1.07 15.79
CA SER A 28 8.83 -2.08 15.52
C SER A 28 8.35 -3.30 14.71
N GLY A 29 7.05 -3.41 14.47
CA GLY A 29 6.47 -4.57 13.80
C GLY A 29 6.46 -5.85 14.64
N LYS A 30 5.65 -6.82 14.23
CA LYS A 30 5.60 -8.20 14.77
C LYS A 30 6.39 -9.15 13.88
N THR A 31 6.23 -8.98 12.59
CA THR A 31 6.95 -9.69 11.54
C THR A 31 7.43 -8.67 10.50
N VAL A 32 8.03 -9.14 9.41
CA VAL A 32 8.41 -8.30 8.25
C VAL A 32 7.20 -7.53 7.70
N TRP A 33 6.02 -8.13 7.74
CA TRP A 33 4.82 -7.62 7.07
C TRP A 33 3.66 -7.30 8.00
N GLN A 34 3.83 -7.41 9.32
CA GLN A 34 2.74 -7.23 10.26
C GLN A 34 3.08 -6.28 11.39
N THR A 35 2.12 -5.44 11.75
CA THR A 35 2.20 -4.67 13.00
C THR A 35 1.85 -5.57 14.18
N ARG A 36 2.20 -5.12 15.40
CA ARG A 36 1.77 -5.79 16.63
C ARG A 36 0.32 -5.46 16.95
N GLU A 37 -0.39 -6.44 17.45
CA GLU A 37 -1.69 -6.27 18.11
C GLU A 37 -1.52 -5.66 19.50
N ILE A 38 -2.56 -5.00 20.00
CA ILE A 38 -2.68 -4.55 21.40
C ILE A 38 -4.08 -4.97 21.89
N ASP A 39 -4.16 -6.17 22.43
CA ASP A 39 -5.44 -6.81 22.83
C ASP A 39 -6.22 -5.96 23.83
N ARG A 40 -5.53 -5.38 24.80
CA ARG A 40 -6.11 -4.48 25.80
C ARG A 40 -6.88 -3.29 25.19
N LEU A 41 -6.50 -2.87 24.01
CA LEU A 41 -7.12 -1.77 23.27
C LEU A 41 -7.96 -2.24 22.08
N SER A 42 -8.13 -3.55 21.92
CA SER A 42 -8.81 -4.16 20.77
C SER A 42 -8.20 -3.72 19.42
N MET A 43 -6.89 -3.49 19.41
CA MET A 43 -6.15 -3.18 18.19
C MET A 43 -5.65 -4.48 17.57
N ARG A 44 -6.16 -4.77 16.38
CA ARG A 44 -5.70 -5.92 15.60
C ARG A 44 -4.37 -5.63 14.90
N SER A 45 -3.60 -6.66 14.64
CA SER A 45 -2.47 -6.61 13.72
C SER A 45 -2.94 -6.15 12.33
N ILE A 46 -2.13 -5.33 11.68
CA ILE A 46 -2.33 -4.85 10.31
C ILE A 46 -1.30 -5.55 9.42
N PHE A 47 -1.75 -6.14 8.33
CA PHE A 47 -0.89 -6.78 7.35
C PHE A 47 -0.55 -5.79 6.22
N LEU A 48 0.74 -5.61 5.98
CA LEU A 48 1.28 -4.83 4.86
C LEU A 48 1.78 -5.80 3.79
N SER A 49 1.62 -5.45 2.53
CA SER A 49 2.17 -6.23 1.41
C SER A 49 2.86 -5.33 0.42
N ASP A 50 3.95 -5.80 -0.13
CA ASP A 50 4.53 -5.25 -1.35
C ASP A 50 3.65 -5.60 -2.55
N GLY A 51 3.84 -4.90 -3.67
CA GLY A 51 3.19 -5.23 -4.94
C GLY A 51 2.39 -4.10 -5.57
N PRO A 52 3.07 -3.00 -6.01
CA PRO A 52 2.39 -1.88 -6.69
C PRO A 52 1.80 -2.27 -8.05
N HIS A 53 2.19 -3.41 -8.61
CA HIS A 53 1.71 -3.94 -9.91
C HIS A 53 1.16 -5.37 -9.80
N GLY A 54 0.80 -5.80 -8.61
CA GLY A 54 0.32 -7.13 -8.29
C GLY A 54 0.73 -7.52 -6.89
N ILE A 55 -0.19 -8.07 -6.12
CA ILE A 55 0.03 -8.36 -4.70
C ILE A 55 1.16 -9.38 -4.55
N ARG A 56 2.15 -9.03 -3.73
CA ARG A 56 3.26 -9.91 -3.41
C ARG A 56 3.20 -10.38 -1.96
N LYS A 57 2.10 -11.04 -1.61
CA LYS A 57 1.94 -11.64 -0.29
C LYS A 57 2.75 -12.94 -0.20
N GLN A 58 3.77 -12.95 0.65
CA GLN A 58 4.59 -14.14 0.86
C GLN A 58 3.82 -15.24 1.58
N ALA A 59 4.04 -16.48 1.13
CA ALA A 59 3.49 -17.67 1.77
C ALA A 59 4.38 -18.07 2.96
N GLY A 60 3.79 -18.21 4.16
CA GLY A 60 4.53 -18.60 5.36
C GLY A 60 5.29 -17.45 6.03
N SER A 61 6.49 -17.73 6.54
CA SER A 61 7.33 -16.70 7.18
C SER A 61 7.89 -15.75 6.12
N GLY A 62 7.58 -14.47 6.25
CA GLY A 62 8.10 -13.45 5.35
C GLY A 62 9.61 -13.25 5.50
N ASP A 63 10.28 -12.84 4.44
CA ASP A 63 11.67 -12.41 4.45
C ASP A 63 11.82 -11.01 3.85
N HIS A 64 12.91 -10.30 4.19
CA HIS A 64 13.20 -8.95 3.72
C HIS A 64 13.69 -8.91 2.26
N LEU A 65 14.20 -10.01 1.75
CA LEU A 65 14.76 -10.10 0.39
C LEU A 65 13.71 -10.52 -0.64
N GLY A 66 12.55 -11.01 -0.19
CA GLY A 66 11.48 -11.49 -1.06
C GLY A 66 11.86 -12.76 -1.81
N LEU A 67 12.68 -13.61 -1.23
CA LEU A 67 13.13 -14.88 -1.83
C LEU A 67 12.12 -16.01 -1.58
N ASN A 68 11.31 -15.90 -0.55
CA ASN A 68 10.27 -16.89 -0.24
C ASN A 68 9.15 -16.87 -1.29
N ALA A 69 8.52 -18.01 -1.49
CA ALA A 69 7.39 -18.15 -2.39
C ALA A 69 6.26 -17.16 -2.00
N SER A 70 5.67 -16.56 -3.00
CA SER A 70 4.50 -15.69 -2.85
C SER A 70 3.24 -16.42 -3.30
N LEU A 71 2.09 -15.98 -2.77
CA LEU A 71 0.79 -16.42 -3.29
C LEU A 71 0.64 -15.96 -4.74
N ASN A 72 -0.08 -16.75 -5.53
CA ASN A 72 -0.39 -16.36 -6.89
C ASN A 72 -1.28 -15.12 -6.91
N ALA A 73 -0.94 -14.15 -7.75
CA ALA A 73 -1.64 -12.90 -7.90
C ALA A 73 -1.59 -12.43 -9.35
N THR A 74 -2.47 -11.51 -9.69
CA THR A 74 -2.51 -10.89 -11.02
C THR A 74 -1.27 -10.03 -11.25
N CYS A 75 -0.63 -10.19 -12.40
CA CYS A 75 0.43 -9.30 -12.86
C CYS A 75 -0.20 -8.14 -13.64
N PHE A 76 -0.40 -7.00 -12.96
CA PHE A 76 -0.89 -5.79 -13.59
C PHE A 76 0.22 -5.07 -14.38
N PRO A 77 -0.15 -4.19 -15.33
CA PRO A 77 0.83 -3.37 -16.04
C PRO A 77 1.64 -2.51 -15.08
N THR A 78 2.91 -2.25 -15.43
CA THR A 78 3.77 -1.37 -14.62
C THR A 78 3.24 0.07 -14.60
N ALA A 79 3.65 0.86 -13.60
CA ALA A 79 3.24 2.26 -13.48
C ALA A 79 3.64 3.07 -14.72
N ALA A 80 4.81 2.81 -15.30
CA ALA A 80 5.24 3.43 -16.55
C ALA A 80 4.27 3.13 -17.71
N THR A 81 3.80 1.88 -17.81
CA THR A 81 2.84 1.46 -18.85
C THR A 81 1.48 2.14 -18.65
N ILE A 82 0.99 2.14 -17.41
CA ILE A 82 -0.30 2.78 -17.07
C ILE A 82 -0.24 4.28 -17.35
N ALA A 83 0.85 4.95 -16.98
CA ALA A 83 1.00 6.40 -17.19
C ALA A 83 1.02 6.80 -18.68
N ASN A 84 1.52 5.93 -19.56
CA ASN A 84 1.51 6.18 -21.01
C ASN A 84 0.11 6.25 -21.60
N SER A 85 -0.91 5.75 -20.91
CA SER A 85 -2.31 5.91 -21.34
C SER A 85 -2.84 7.34 -21.14
N TRP A 86 -2.27 8.12 -20.23
CA TRP A 86 -2.75 9.43 -19.76
C TRP A 86 -4.20 9.40 -19.27
N ASN A 87 -4.71 8.20 -19.02
CA ASN A 87 -6.12 7.97 -18.66
C ASN A 87 -6.26 7.72 -17.15
N GLN A 88 -6.81 8.70 -16.43
CA GLN A 88 -7.02 8.61 -14.98
C GLN A 88 -8.12 7.60 -14.63
N ASP A 89 -9.14 7.43 -15.47
CA ASP A 89 -10.22 6.48 -15.22
C ASP A 89 -9.69 5.03 -15.29
N LEU A 90 -8.82 4.74 -16.28
CA LEU A 90 -8.11 3.47 -16.35
C LEU A 90 -7.22 3.24 -15.11
N GLY A 91 -6.54 4.28 -14.65
CA GLY A 91 -5.74 4.22 -13.42
C GLY A 91 -6.59 3.85 -12.20
N GLU A 92 -7.79 4.41 -12.09
CA GLU A 92 -8.71 4.10 -11.00
C GLU A 92 -9.29 2.69 -11.11
N GLU A 93 -9.64 2.24 -12.33
CA GLU A 93 -10.14 0.88 -12.59
C GLU A 93 -9.10 -0.19 -12.23
N ILE A 94 -7.84 -0.02 -12.64
CA ILE A 94 -6.75 -0.92 -12.26
C ILE A 94 -6.55 -0.89 -10.74
N GLY A 95 -6.61 0.29 -10.13
CA GLY A 95 -6.54 0.43 -8.68
C GLY A 95 -7.66 -0.32 -7.95
N GLN A 96 -8.88 -0.32 -8.49
CA GLN A 96 -10.01 -1.08 -7.93
C GLN A 96 -9.75 -2.58 -8.00
N ALA A 97 -9.32 -3.09 -9.15
CA ALA A 97 -9.02 -4.50 -9.34
C ALA A 97 -7.90 -4.98 -8.39
N LEU A 98 -6.82 -4.20 -8.28
CA LEU A 98 -5.72 -4.48 -7.35
C LEU A 98 -6.16 -4.43 -5.89
N GLY A 99 -6.99 -3.45 -5.52
CA GLY A 99 -7.55 -3.33 -4.17
C GLY A 99 -8.47 -4.49 -3.81
N GLU A 100 -9.27 -4.97 -4.76
CA GLU A 100 -10.14 -6.13 -4.58
C GLU A 100 -9.33 -7.42 -4.34
N GLU A 101 -8.29 -7.64 -5.12
CA GLU A 101 -7.37 -8.76 -4.92
C GLU A 101 -6.65 -8.66 -3.58
N ALA A 102 -6.15 -7.48 -3.19
CA ALA A 102 -5.52 -7.22 -1.90
C ALA A 102 -6.46 -7.52 -0.73
N ALA A 103 -7.71 -7.05 -0.80
CA ALA A 103 -8.72 -7.30 0.21
C ALA A 103 -9.05 -8.80 0.33
N SER A 104 -9.14 -9.53 -0.80
CA SER A 104 -9.38 -10.98 -0.81
C SER A 104 -8.25 -11.78 -0.16
N MET A 105 -7.06 -11.22 -0.12
CA MET A 105 -5.88 -11.79 0.52
C MET A 105 -5.66 -11.27 1.95
N ASP A 106 -6.62 -10.59 2.57
CA ASP A 106 -6.46 -9.97 3.90
C ASP A 106 -5.26 -9.01 4.01
N VAL A 107 -4.95 -8.29 2.95
CA VAL A 107 -3.96 -7.20 2.95
C VAL A 107 -4.66 -5.91 3.37
N ASN A 108 -4.17 -5.26 4.41
CA ASN A 108 -4.75 -4.02 4.93
C ASN A 108 -4.07 -2.77 4.36
N ILE A 109 -2.78 -2.87 4.08
CA ILE A 109 -1.99 -1.79 3.50
C ILE A 109 -1.18 -2.36 2.34
N LEU A 110 -1.41 -1.83 1.15
CA LEU A 110 -0.59 -2.10 -0.01
C LEU A 110 0.50 -1.04 -0.13
N LEU A 111 1.76 -1.46 -0.25
CA LEU A 111 2.91 -0.57 -0.45
C LEU A 111 3.01 -0.18 -1.93
N GLY A 112 2.20 0.78 -2.32
CA GLY A 112 2.07 1.27 -3.69
C GLY A 112 1.04 2.39 -3.80
N PRO A 113 1.01 3.08 -4.93
CA PRO A 113 1.95 3.03 -6.04
C PRO A 113 3.29 3.71 -5.75
N GLY A 114 4.32 3.42 -6.54
CA GLY A 114 5.60 4.15 -6.53
C GLY A 114 5.40 5.58 -7.06
N LEU A 115 5.80 6.59 -6.26
CA LEU A 115 5.55 8.01 -6.56
C LEU A 115 6.81 8.81 -6.87
N ASN A 116 7.96 8.17 -6.89
CA ASN A 116 9.21 8.85 -7.18
C ASN A 116 9.19 9.41 -8.60
N ILE A 117 9.72 10.62 -8.75
CA ILE A 117 9.89 11.24 -10.06
C ILE A 117 11.11 10.64 -10.77
N LYS A 118 10.96 10.28 -12.02
CA LYS A 118 12.04 9.72 -12.84
C LYS A 118 13.04 10.83 -13.22
N ARG A 119 14.09 11.01 -12.40
CA ARG A 119 15.09 12.06 -12.62
C ARG A 119 16.26 11.64 -13.48
N SER A 120 16.54 10.33 -13.55
CA SER A 120 17.63 9.77 -14.34
C SER A 120 17.14 8.60 -15.17
N PRO A 121 17.44 8.55 -16.47
CA PRO A 121 17.10 7.40 -17.32
C PRO A 121 17.83 6.12 -16.90
N LEU A 122 18.94 6.24 -16.19
CA LEU A 122 19.76 5.11 -15.73
C LEU A 122 19.23 4.44 -14.45
N CYS A 123 18.16 4.97 -13.86
CA CYS A 123 17.57 4.36 -12.67
C CYS A 123 16.86 3.04 -13.01
N GLY A 124 17.37 1.93 -12.48
CA GLY A 124 16.82 0.59 -12.71
C GLY A 124 15.40 0.39 -12.22
N ARG A 125 14.87 1.31 -11.38
CA ARG A 125 13.49 1.26 -10.84
C ARG A 125 12.52 2.17 -11.60
N ASN A 126 12.90 2.74 -12.74
CA ASN A 126 12.01 3.63 -13.49
C ASN A 126 10.70 2.95 -13.98
N PHE A 127 10.70 1.63 -14.15
CA PHE A 127 9.51 0.89 -14.57
C PHE A 127 8.35 0.98 -13.57
N GLU A 128 8.65 1.11 -12.29
CA GLU A 128 7.65 1.12 -11.22
C GLU A 128 7.13 2.52 -10.85
N TYR A 129 7.65 3.57 -11.47
CA TYR A 129 7.21 4.94 -11.27
C TYR A 129 6.43 5.45 -12.49
N PHE A 130 5.48 6.37 -12.26
CA PHE A 130 4.59 6.83 -13.33
C PHE A 130 5.31 7.68 -14.39
N SER A 131 5.97 8.78 -13.99
CA SER A 131 6.52 9.74 -14.95
C SER A 131 7.68 10.55 -14.37
N GLU A 132 8.39 11.27 -15.26
CA GLU A 132 9.29 12.36 -14.91
C GLU A 132 8.50 13.66 -14.61
N ASP A 133 7.29 13.79 -15.16
CA ASP A 133 6.40 14.93 -14.91
C ASP A 133 5.66 14.73 -13.58
N PRO A 134 5.85 15.61 -12.59
CA PRO A 134 5.18 15.51 -11.29
C PRO A 134 3.67 15.72 -11.38
N TYR A 135 3.18 16.48 -12.36
CA TYR A 135 1.74 16.66 -12.54
C TYR A 135 1.07 15.38 -13.01
N LEU A 136 1.59 14.73 -14.04
CA LEU A 136 1.09 13.45 -14.54
C LEU A 136 1.19 12.37 -13.45
N SER A 137 2.35 12.27 -12.80
CA SER A 137 2.55 11.32 -11.69
C SER A 137 1.53 11.52 -10.58
N GLY A 138 1.28 12.74 -10.16
CA GLY A 138 0.30 13.06 -9.12
C GLY A 138 -1.13 12.72 -9.51
N LYS A 139 -1.54 12.98 -10.76
CA LYS A 139 -2.89 12.68 -11.26
C LYS A 139 -3.13 11.18 -11.36
N MET A 140 -2.19 10.45 -11.97
CA MET A 140 -2.27 8.99 -12.12
C MET A 140 -2.25 8.30 -10.75
N ALA A 141 -1.35 8.72 -9.88
CA ALA A 141 -1.27 8.17 -8.53
C ALA A 141 -2.55 8.39 -7.71
N ALA A 142 -3.12 9.59 -7.78
CA ALA A 142 -4.34 9.91 -7.04
C ALA A 142 -5.53 9.05 -7.49
N SER A 143 -5.67 8.78 -8.79
CA SER A 143 -6.72 7.90 -9.30
C SER A 143 -6.48 6.45 -8.88
N TYR A 144 -5.28 5.97 -9.03
CA TYR A 144 -4.88 4.62 -8.62
C TYR A 144 -5.13 4.36 -7.12
N ILE A 145 -4.73 5.31 -6.27
CA ILE A 145 -4.97 5.23 -4.82
C ILE A 145 -6.46 5.24 -4.49
N ARG A 146 -7.27 6.09 -5.15
CA ARG A 146 -8.72 6.08 -4.95
C ARG A 146 -9.33 4.72 -5.28
N GLY A 147 -8.89 4.11 -6.37
CA GLY A 147 -9.32 2.76 -6.75
C GLY A 147 -9.02 1.74 -5.65
N ILE A 148 -7.78 1.65 -5.19
CA ILE A 148 -7.36 0.74 -4.11
C ILE A 148 -8.17 1.00 -2.83
N GLN A 149 -8.24 2.24 -2.38
CA GLN A 149 -8.92 2.63 -1.15
C GLN A 149 -10.44 2.40 -1.21
N SER A 150 -11.04 2.37 -2.40
CA SER A 150 -12.47 2.06 -2.57
C SER A 150 -12.83 0.64 -2.10
N LYS A 151 -11.85 -0.24 -2.01
CA LYS A 151 -11.99 -1.65 -1.57
C LYS A 151 -11.62 -1.87 -0.09
N GLY A 152 -11.27 -0.81 0.63
CA GLY A 152 -10.96 -0.86 2.06
C GLY A 152 -9.50 -1.18 2.39
N VAL A 153 -8.61 -1.10 1.39
CA VAL A 153 -7.15 -1.29 1.52
C VAL A 153 -6.46 0.06 1.62
#